data_cea02006d6425a5e11c6070ef566bfb7
#
_entry.id   cea02006d6425a5e11c6070ef566bfb7
#
_cell.length_a   1.000
_cell.length_b   1.000
_cell.length_c   1.000
_cell.angle_alpha   90.00
_cell.angle_beta   90.00
_cell.angle_gamma   90.00
#
_symmetry.space_group_name_H-M   'P 1'
#
loop_
_entity.id
_entity.type
_entity.pdbx_description
1 polymer ?
#
loop_
_entity_poly.entity_id
_entity_poly.type
_entity_poly.pdbx_seq_one_letter_code
_entity_poly.pdbx_strand_id
1 'polypeptide(L)'
;MSIYLEPEIEEGNIEYKRYLSDLSNERLEQYVSQMIWRVREGLGEAVYYLGVEDNGTFYNWSPIEKKQTLERFKNIVKIAKMKIIKVLKVYYKVNERDNNYFKIVIREQLDEIIEKRILLLGDTQIGKTTFIANLIHSKIDEANKEARMYLFTHKHEILSKQTSSYSYNYIIYNNIKWVFIEAPGNDKYKRTRNKIISLFGNSIDLCLFIENGLSEWAWKLNYIEYLKKTNIPYISINIYSNFEKFPNYNGKKIINKNDFFTNIKNLLIEKIKIKKTEFVILQYFKNPHVGIILTGILKSGTLIENKKYYLHLKNDIKEVNIKSIHMDGKPMNKISGSKTISICIDSIEQIKNYTGILFNEQTNIC
;
A
#
# COMPACT_ATOMS: atom_id res chain seq x y z
N MET A 1 -10.13 34.05 -27.43
CA MET A 1 -9.74 33.29 -26.22
C MET A 1 -8.22 33.25 -26.16
N SER A 2 -7.65 33.61 -25.02
CA SER A 2 -6.20 33.64 -24.80
C SER A 2 -5.63 32.20 -24.95
N ILE A 3 -4.64 32.07 -25.84
CA ILE A 3 -4.04 30.77 -26.19
C ILE A 3 -2.79 30.56 -25.32
N TYR A 4 -2.94 30.56 -24.00
CA TYR A 4 -1.85 30.28 -23.03
C TYR A 4 -2.42 29.61 -21.77
N LEU A 5 -1.58 28.86 -21.10
CA LEU A 5 -1.85 28.33 -19.76
C LEU A 5 -1.52 29.36 -18.71
N GLU A 6 -1.90 29.11 -17.47
CA GLU A 6 -1.39 29.90 -16.34
C GLU A 6 0.13 29.70 -16.20
N PRO A 7 0.88 30.70 -15.71
CA PRO A 7 2.31 30.56 -15.49
C PRO A 7 2.62 29.35 -14.56
N GLU A 8 3.78 28.73 -14.77
CA GLU A 8 4.25 27.66 -13.91
C GLU A 8 4.41 28.14 -12.46
N ILE A 9 3.96 27.32 -11.51
CA ILE A 9 4.19 27.53 -10.08
C ILE A 9 5.41 26.73 -9.67
N GLU A 10 6.36 27.38 -8.98
CA GLU A 10 7.60 26.71 -8.54
C GLU A 10 7.35 25.51 -7.62
N GLU A 11 6.25 25.54 -6.84
CA GLU A 11 5.81 24.44 -5.96
C GLU A 11 4.81 23.52 -6.66
N GLY A 12 4.65 22.30 -6.10
CA GLY A 12 3.65 21.34 -6.58
C GLY A 12 4.18 20.40 -7.65
N ASN A 13 3.26 19.73 -8.33
CA ASN A 13 3.56 18.59 -9.20
C ASN A 13 3.43 18.89 -10.71
N ILE A 14 3.35 20.15 -11.10
CA ILE A 14 3.25 20.58 -12.51
C ILE A 14 4.59 21.15 -12.94
N GLU A 15 5.04 20.77 -14.13
CA GLU A 15 6.28 21.25 -14.71
C GLU A 15 6.11 21.58 -16.19
N TYR A 16 6.59 22.74 -16.62
CA TYR A 16 6.63 23.16 -18.01
C TYR A 16 8.02 22.98 -18.60
N LYS A 17 8.10 22.53 -19.84
CA LYS A 17 9.36 22.46 -20.59
C LYS A 17 9.13 22.90 -22.01
N ARG A 18 9.74 23.99 -22.38
CA ARG A 18 9.76 24.52 -23.74
C ARG A 18 10.22 23.46 -24.73
N TYR A 19 11.46 23.01 -24.61
CA TYR A 19 12.00 21.84 -25.27
C TYR A 19 13.23 21.33 -24.52
N LEU A 20 13.63 20.10 -24.78
CA LEU A 20 14.81 19.50 -24.18
C LEU A 20 15.94 19.48 -25.25
N SER A 21 16.92 20.38 -25.11
CA SER A 21 18.13 20.42 -25.93
C SER A 21 19.07 19.26 -25.57
N ASP A 22 20.25 19.18 -26.22
CA ASP A 22 21.24 18.20 -25.86
C ASP A 22 21.62 18.30 -24.38
N LEU A 23 21.64 17.14 -23.72
CA LEU A 23 21.81 17.05 -22.29
C LEU A 23 23.26 16.65 -21.99
N SER A 24 24.01 17.57 -21.40
CA SER A 24 25.23 17.19 -20.68
C SER A 24 24.85 16.30 -19.49
N ASN A 25 25.77 15.49 -18.97
CA ASN A 25 25.50 14.63 -17.82
C ASN A 25 24.98 15.42 -16.62
N GLU A 26 25.54 16.59 -16.35
CA GLU A 26 25.08 17.47 -15.25
C GLU A 26 23.65 17.95 -15.46
N ARG A 27 23.28 18.33 -16.69
CA ARG A 27 21.92 18.80 -16.97
C ARG A 27 20.90 17.65 -16.95
N LEU A 28 21.32 16.46 -17.33
CA LEU A 28 20.50 15.25 -17.20
C LEU A 28 20.21 14.93 -15.73
N GLU A 29 21.21 15.00 -14.86
CA GLU A 29 21.04 14.80 -13.41
C GLU A 29 20.12 15.86 -12.79
N GLN A 30 20.22 17.11 -13.22
CA GLN A 30 19.29 18.17 -12.80
C GLN A 30 17.83 17.85 -13.15
N TYR A 31 17.57 17.46 -14.41
CA TYR A 31 16.22 17.09 -14.84
C TYR A 31 15.68 15.85 -14.12
N VAL A 32 16.52 14.86 -13.87
CA VAL A 32 16.16 13.67 -13.09
C VAL A 32 15.81 14.06 -11.65
N SER A 33 16.63 14.89 -11.01
CA SER A 33 16.40 15.37 -9.65
C SER A 33 15.10 16.20 -9.54
N GLN A 34 14.87 17.10 -10.49
CA GLN A 34 13.66 17.90 -10.59
C GLN A 34 12.43 17.02 -10.79
N MET A 35 12.51 16.00 -11.65
CA MET A 35 11.41 15.05 -11.87
C MET A 35 11.08 14.28 -10.59
N ILE A 36 12.07 13.79 -9.87
CA ILE A 36 11.86 13.10 -8.59
C ILE A 36 11.21 14.03 -7.58
N TRP A 37 11.65 15.30 -7.52
CA TRP A 37 11.08 16.28 -6.62
C TRP A 37 9.62 16.58 -6.95
N ARG A 38 9.25 16.85 -8.22
CA ARG A 38 7.87 17.09 -8.66
C ARG A 38 6.95 15.90 -8.37
N VAL A 39 7.43 14.68 -8.57
CA VAL A 39 6.66 13.47 -8.25
C VAL A 39 6.44 13.33 -6.75
N ARG A 40 7.40 13.71 -5.91
CA ARG A 40 7.24 13.71 -4.45
C ARG A 40 6.21 14.75 -3.99
N GLU A 41 6.28 15.98 -4.51
CA GLU A 41 5.28 17.02 -4.24
C GLU A 41 3.86 16.58 -4.61
N GLY A 42 3.71 15.84 -5.71
CA GLY A 42 2.44 15.27 -6.17
C GLY A 42 2.08 13.91 -5.56
N LEU A 43 2.68 13.53 -4.43
CA LEU A 43 2.41 12.26 -3.72
C LEU A 43 2.55 11.03 -4.62
N GLY A 44 3.51 11.04 -5.52
CA GLY A 44 3.83 9.93 -6.44
C GLY A 44 3.41 10.18 -7.88
N GLU A 45 2.85 11.34 -8.22
CA GLU A 45 2.45 11.71 -9.59
C GLU A 45 2.89 13.14 -9.95
N ALA A 46 3.35 13.34 -11.19
CA ALA A 46 3.59 14.68 -11.73
C ALA A 46 3.04 14.83 -13.15
N VAL A 47 2.76 16.07 -13.52
CA VAL A 47 2.22 16.46 -14.83
C VAL A 47 3.23 17.34 -15.55
N TYR A 48 3.70 16.90 -16.69
CA TYR A 48 4.62 17.64 -17.54
C TYR A 48 3.90 18.20 -18.77
N TYR A 49 4.17 19.47 -19.08
CA TYR A 49 3.72 20.12 -20.31
C TYR A 49 4.94 20.38 -21.18
N LEU A 50 5.07 19.62 -22.28
CA LEU A 50 6.19 19.79 -23.21
C LEU A 50 5.76 20.64 -24.39
N GLY A 51 6.54 21.65 -24.74
CA GLY A 51 6.22 22.67 -25.72
C GLY A 51 5.51 23.89 -25.10
N VAL A 52 5.70 24.11 -23.80
CA VAL A 52 5.16 25.23 -23.04
C VAL A 52 6.29 25.93 -22.31
N GLU A 53 6.33 27.25 -22.35
CA GLU A 53 7.25 28.11 -21.60
C GLU A 53 6.77 28.26 -20.15
N ASP A 54 7.64 28.64 -19.23
CA ASP A 54 7.33 28.80 -17.80
C ASP A 54 6.22 29.86 -17.55
N ASN A 55 6.08 30.84 -18.44
CA ASN A 55 5.00 31.85 -18.40
C ASN A 55 3.67 31.35 -18.99
N GLY A 56 3.57 30.08 -19.37
CA GLY A 56 2.36 29.44 -19.91
C GLY A 56 2.16 29.63 -21.42
N THR A 57 3.05 30.36 -22.12
CA THR A 57 2.96 30.53 -23.59
C THR A 57 3.39 29.26 -24.33
N PHE A 58 2.77 29.01 -25.49
CA PHE A 58 3.09 27.82 -26.28
C PHE A 58 4.30 28.03 -27.18
N TYR A 59 5.25 27.15 -27.08
CA TYR A 59 6.45 27.16 -27.89
C TYR A 59 6.19 26.63 -29.31
N ASN A 60 6.55 27.42 -30.31
CA ASN A 60 6.38 27.02 -31.70
C ASN A 60 7.58 26.16 -32.17
N TRP A 61 7.59 24.91 -31.81
CA TRP A 61 8.65 23.96 -32.11
C TRP A 61 8.52 23.27 -33.45
N SER A 62 9.68 22.95 -34.06
CA SER A 62 9.76 22.17 -35.28
C SER A 62 9.41 20.68 -35.04
N PRO A 63 9.08 19.93 -36.08
CA PRO A 63 8.88 18.48 -35.97
C PRO A 63 10.08 17.72 -35.42
N ILE A 64 11.30 18.21 -35.71
CA ILE A 64 12.56 17.62 -35.22
C ILE A 64 12.68 17.84 -33.71
N GLU A 65 12.47 19.07 -33.22
CA GLU A 65 12.53 19.39 -31.80
C GLU A 65 11.49 18.60 -30.99
N LYS A 66 10.27 18.45 -31.53
CA LYS A 66 9.22 17.60 -30.90
C LYS A 66 9.70 16.16 -30.70
N LYS A 67 10.24 15.56 -31.74
CA LYS A 67 10.73 14.17 -31.71
C LYS A 67 11.85 14.02 -30.70
N GLN A 68 12.86 14.89 -30.77
CA GLN A 68 14.02 14.87 -29.86
C GLN A 68 13.60 15.08 -28.41
N THR A 69 12.69 16.05 -28.14
CA THR A 69 12.20 16.31 -26.79
C THR A 69 11.48 15.09 -26.21
N LEU A 70 10.62 14.43 -26.98
CA LEU A 70 9.91 13.24 -26.51
C LEU A 70 10.86 12.05 -26.24
N GLU A 71 11.89 11.86 -27.08
CA GLU A 71 12.90 10.81 -26.88
C GLU A 71 13.70 11.07 -25.60
N ARG A 72 14.19 12.31 -25.42
CA ARG A 72 14.94 12.72 -24.23
C ARG A 72 14.08 12.64 -22.96
N PHE A 73 12.84 13.10 -23.03
CA PHE A 73 11.91 12.99 -21.92
C PHE A 73 11.70 11.54 -21.47
N LYS A 74 11.50 10.62 -22.43
CA LYS A 74 11.40 9.18 -22.12
C LYS A 74 12.66 8.63 -21.45
N ASN A 75 13.83 9.10 -21.85
CA ASN A 75 15.09 8.71 -21.22
C ASN A 75 15.19 9.22 -19.78
N ILE A 76 14.85 10.49 -19.54
CA ILE A 76 14.79 11.08 -18.18
C ILE A 76 13.85 10.29 -17.29
N VAL A 77 12.63 10.01 -17.78
CA VAL A 77 11.61 9.20 -17.06
C VAL A 77 12.16 7.84 -16.68
N LYS A 78 12.87 7.17 -17.58
CA LYS A 78 13.49 5.85 -17.31
C LYS A 78 14.59 5.94 -16.25
N ILE A 79 15.48 6.92 -16.34
CA ILE A 79 16.57 7.12 -15.36
C ILE A 79 15.99 7.49 -13.99
N ALA A 80 14.96 8.32 -13.92
CA ALA A 80 14.28 8.69 -12.71
C ALA A 80 13.44 7.54 -12.09
N LYS A 81 13.40 6.37 -12.74
CA LYS A 81 12.54 5.22 -12.35
C LYS A 81 11.07 5.59 -12.26
N MET A 82 10.62 6.41 -13.19
CA MET A 82 9.20 6.79 -13.33
C MET A 82 8.55 6.02 -14.48
N LYS A 83 7.23 6.10 -14.56
CA LYS A 83 6.42 5.51 -15.63
C LYS A 83 5.50 6.55 -16.23
N ILE A 84 5.43 6.62 -17.55
CA ILE A 84 4.44 7.44 -18.27
C ILE A 84 3.09 6.72 -18.19
N ILE A 85 2.09 7.38 -17.62
CA ILE A 85 0.73 6.87 -17.45
C ILE A 85 -0.18 7.34 -18.58
N LYS A 86 -0.06 8.61 -18.96
CA LYS A 86 -0.92 9.23 -19.96
C LYS A 86 -0.15 10.24 -20.80
N VAL A 87 -0.41 10.25 -22.10
CA VAL A 87 0.09 11.27 -23.02
C VAL A 87 -1.11 11.85 -23.75
N LEU A 88 -1.33 13.14 -23.61
CA LEU A 88 -2.34 13.89 -24.36
C LEU A 88 -1.61 14.86 -25.30
N LYS A 89 -1.94 14.79 -26.58
CA LYS A 89 -1.52 15.74 -27.58
C LYS A 89 -2.62 16.78 -27.73
N VAL A 90 -2.34 18.02 -27.37
CA VAL A 90 -3.30 19.12 -27.38
C VAL A 90 -2.96 20.04 -28.55
N TYR A 91 -3.90 20.23 -29.45
CA TYR A 91 -3.75 21.05 -30.65
C TYR A 91 -4.21 22.48 -30.37
N TYR A 92 -3.50 23.44 -30.97
CA TYR A 92 -3.84 24.85 -30.95
C TYR A 92 -3.45 25.51 -32.27
N LYS A 93 -4.04 26.66 -32.60
CA LYS A 93 -3.73 27.42 -33.81
C LYS A 93 -2.96 28.68 -33.47
N VAL A 94 -1.84 28.92 -34.16
CA VAL A 94 -1.13 30.18 -34.13
C VAL A 94 -0.91 30.64 -35.56
N ASN A 95 -1.40 31.84 -35.89
CA ASN A 95 -1.32 32.42 -37.27
C ASN A 95 -1.77 31.40 -38.33
N GLU A 96 -2.94 30.81 -38.14
CA GLU A 96 -3.59 29.80 -39.02
C GLU A 96 -2.83 28.48 -39.20
N ARG A 97 -1.69 28.31 -38.49
CA ARG A 97 -0.93 27.05 -38.52
C ARG A 97 -1.30 26.19 -37.30
N ASP A 98 -1.55 24.93 -37.58
CA ASP A 98 -1.78 23.93 -36.52
C ASP A 98 -0.48 23.60 -35.80
N ASN A 99 -0.48 23.75 -34.49
CA ASN A 99 0.62 23.33 -33.62
C ASN A 99 0.06 22.51 -32.46
N ASN A 100 0.91 21.96 -31.63
CA ASN A 100 0.51 21.18 -30.48
C ASN A 100 1.57 21.20 -29.36
N TYR A 101 1.10 21.01 -28.13
CA TYR A 101 1.93 20.65 -26.99
C TYR A 101 1.52 19.27 -26.44
N PHE A 102 2.34 18.70 -25.57
CA PHE A 102 2.05 17.43 -24.92
C PHE A 102 1.82 17.65 -23.44
N LYS A 103 0.69 17.14 -22.92
CA LYS A 103 0.44 16.98 -21.50
C LYS A 103 0.72 15.52 -21.13
N ILE A 104 1.74 15.28 -20.31
CA ILE A 104 2.22 13.95 -19.93
C ILE A 104 2.08 13.76 -18.44
N VAL A 105 1.39 12.71 -18.03
CA VAL A 105 1.29 12.31 -16.63
C VAL A 105 2.30 11.19 -16.38
N ILE A 106 3.15 11.37 -15.37
CA ILE A 106 4.12 10.37 -14.92
C ILE A 106 3.83 9.97 -13.48
N ARG A 107 4.14 8.74 -13.13
CA ARG A 107 4.08 8.21 -11.76
C ARG A 107 5.38 7.50 -11.39
N GLU A 108 5.68 7.47 -10.09
CA GLU A 108 6.75 6.65 -9.56
C GLU A 108 6.52 5.18 -9.95
N GLN A 109 7.56 4.56 -10.53
CA GLN A 109 7.54 3.13 -10.78
C GLN A 109 7.81 2.43 -9.44
N LEU A 110 6.73 2.05 -8.76
CA LEU A 110 6.86 1.21 -7.58
C LEU A 110 7.21 -0.19 -8.07
N ASP A 111 8.35 -0.70 -7.66
CA ASP A 111 8.65 -2.12 -7.80
C ASP A 111 7.50 -2.89 -7.14
N GLU A 112 7.11 -4.03 -7.71
CA GLU A 112 6.06 -4.88 -7.11
C GLU A 112 6.54 -5.41 -5.76
N ILE A 113 6.38 -4.59 -4.71
CA ILE A 113 6.67 -5.02 -3.35
C ILE A 113 5.70 -6.14 -2.99
N ILE A 114 6.25 -7.31 -2.76
CA ILE A 114 5.47 -8.46 -2.29
C ILE A 114 5.07 -8.17 -0.84
N GLU A 115 3.77 -8.23 -0.53
CA GLU A 115 3.27 -8.10 0.83
C GLU A 115 3.06 -9.49 1.45
N LYS A 116 3.61 -9.71 2.65
CA LYS A 116 3.44 -10.93 3.45
C LYS A 116 2.83 -10.57 4.80
N ARG A 117 1.75 -11.26 5.17
CA ARG A 117 0.98 -10.98 6.39
C ARG A 117 1.21 -12.04 7.44
N ILE A 118 1.63 -11.59 8.61
CA ILE A 118 1.92 -12.41 9.78
C ILE A 118 0.91 -12.06 10.86
N LEU A 119 0.08 -13.02 11.24
CA LEU A 119 -0.86 -12.89 12.35
C LEU A 119 -0.15 -13.28 13.65
N LEU A 120 -0.19 -12.43 14.67
CA LEU A 120 0.30 -12.72 16.02
C LEU A 120 -0.86 -13.05 16.95
N LEU A 121 -0.81 -14.23 17.52
CA LEU A 121 -1.72 -14.71 18.56
C LEU A 121 -0.93 -15.01 19.84
N GLY A 122 -1.58 -14.89 20.98
CA GLY A 122 -0.99 -15.14 22.30
C GLY A 122 -1.77 -14.45 23.39
N ASP A 123 -1.57 -14.84 24.63
CA ASP A 123 -2.25 -14.28 25.79
C ASP A 123 -1.96 -12.78 25.98
N THR A 124 -2.75 -12.17 26.85
CA THR A 124 -2.49 -10.79 27.25
C THR A 124 -1.13 -10.68 27.96
N GLN A 125 -0.43 -9.59 27.73
CA GLN A 125 0.89 -9.31 28.32
C GLN A 125 2.00 -10.36 28.03
N ILE A 126 1.78 -11.29 27.12
CA ILE A 126 2.76 -12.30 26.72
C ILE A 126 3.96 -11.74 25.95
N GLY A 127 3.92 -10.46 25.53
CA GLY A 127 5.02 -9.81 24.82
C GLY A 127 4.83 -9.68 23.30
N LYS A 128 3.63 -9.90 22.73
CA LYS A 128 3.37 -9.73 21.29
C LYS A 128 3.79 -8.35 20.77
N THR A 129 3.28 -7.30 21.42
CA THR A 129 3.58 -5.90 21.04
C THR A 129 5.08 -5.59 21.19
N THR A 130 5.71 -6.10 22.26
CA THR A 130 7.16 -5.97 22.50
C THR A 130 7.95 -6.66 21.40
N PHE A 131 7.51 -7.84 20.97
CA PHE A 131 8.14 -8.58 19.87
C PHE A 131 8.12 -7.76 18.56
N ILE A 132 6.97 -7.20 18.19
CA ILE A 132 6.83 -6.35 17.00
C ILE A 132 7.70 -5.10 17.12
N ALA A 133 7.67 -4.42 18.28
CA ALA A 133 8.45 -3.22 18.52
C ALA A 133 9.95 -3.47 18.38
N ASN A 134 10.44 -4.57 18.96
CA ASN A 134 11.84 -4.96 18.84
C ASN A 134 12.21 -5.26 17.38
N LEU A 135 11.37 -6.00 16.66
CA LEU A 135 11.63 -6.37 15.28
C LEU A 135 11.63 -5.16 14.33
N ILE A 136 10.69 -4.22 14.50
CA ILE A 136 10.56 -3.05 13.63
C ILE A 136 11.60 -1.99 13.98
N HIS A 137 11.71 -1.62 15.25
CA HIS A 137 12.51 -0.48 15.71
C HIS A 137 13.90 -0.87 16.20
N SER A 138 14.22 -2.16 16.32
CA SER A 138 15.47 -2.66 16.90
C SER A 138 15.73 -2.09 18.30
N LYS A 139 14.67 -1.88 19.08
CA LYS A 139 14.72 -1.36 20.45
C LYS A 139 14.28 -2.44 21.44
N ILE A 140 14.98 -2.53 22.54
CA ILE A 140 14.59 -3.37 23.66
C ILE A 140 13.54 -2.61 24.47
N ASP A 141 12.49 -3.29 24.91
CA ASP A 141 11.46 -2.71 25.76
C ASP A 141 11.96 -2.70 27.20
N GLU A 142 12.58 -1.60 27.60
CA GLU A 142 13.07 -1.39 28.96
C GLU A 142 11.90 -1.20 29.97
N ALA A 143 12.23 -0.95 31.24
CA ALA A 143 11.25 -0.80 32.32
C ALA A 143 10.14 0.24 32.01
N ASN A 144 10.45 1.27 31.23
CA ASN A 144 9.51 2.32 30.83
C ASN A 144 8.53 1.90 29.72
N LYS A 145 8.74 0.75 29.08
CA LYS A 145 7.89 0.20 28.02
C LYS A 145 7.76 1.15 26.80
N GLU A 146 8.75 1.98 26.55
CA GLU A 146 8.72 3.02 25.51
C GLU A 146 8.64 2.45 24.09
N ALA A 147 9.31 1.31 23.83
CA ALA A 147 9.31 0.72 22.49
C ALA A 147 7.90 0.36 22.01
N ARG A 148 6.99 -0.04 22.89
CA ARG A 148 5.60 -0.37 22.58
C ARG A 148 4.73 0.85 22.33
N MET A 149 5.07 2.01 22.90
CA MET A 149 4.27 3.24 22.75
C MET A 149 4.17 3.69 21.29
N TYR A 150 5.20 3.39 20.49
CA TYR A 150 5.20 3.69 19.05
C TYR A 150 4.20 2.84 18.23
N LEU A 151 3.70 1.74 18.80
CA LEU A 151 2.78 0.82 18.12
C LEU A 151 1.31 0.98 18.56
N PHE A 152 1.04 1.65 19.67
CA PHE A 152 -0.32 1.85 20.14
C PHE A 152 -1.06 2.92 19.32
N THR A 153 -2.27 2.57 18.87
CA THR A 153 -3.10 3.44 18.02
C THR A 153 -4.09 4.28 18.83
N HIS A 154 -4.47 3.80 20.02
CA HIS A 154 -5.51 4.43 20.84
C HIS A 154 -4.97 4.92 22.20
N LYS A 155 -5.44 6.11 22.65
CA LYS A 155 -5.03 6.70 23.94
C LYS A 155 -5.22 5.77 25.13
N HIS A 156 -6.31 4.99 25.18
CA HIS A 156 -6.56 4.03 26.25
C HIS A 156 -5.58 2.83 26.22
N GLU A 157 -5.06 2.45 25.07
CA GLU A 157 -4.04 1.41 24.94
C GLU A 157 -2.70 1.89 25.49
N ILE A 158 -2.38 3.17 25.28
CA ILE A 158 -1.19 3.82 25.88
C ILE A 158 -1.29 3.79 27.40
N LEU A 159 -2.45 4.11 27.95
CA LEU A 159 -2.68 4.14 29.41
C LEU A 159 -2.72 2.75 30.02
N SER A 160 -3.46 1.81 29.42
CA SER A 160 -3.61 0.44 29.92
C SER A 160 -2.42 -0.46 29.59
N LYS A 161 -1.59 -0.05 28.61
CA LYS A 161 -0.50 -0.86 28.03
C LYS A 161 -0.98 -2.23 27.51
N GLN A 162 -2.25 -2.28 27.06
CA GLN A 162 -2.89 -3.48 26.50
C GLN A 162 -3.57 -3.16 25.17
N THR A 163 -3.38 -4.04 24.21
CA THR A 163 -4.06 -3.97 22.90
C THR A 163 -5.52 -4.37 23.06
N SER A 164 -6.43 -3.49 22.71
CA SER A 164 -7.88 -3.69 22.77
C SER A 164 -8.51 -3.96 21.39
N SER A 165 -7.89 -3.41 20.35
CA SER A 165 -8.22 -3.62 18.95
C SER A 165 -7.16 -4.48 18.26
N TYR A 166 -7.20 -4.62 16.94
CA TYR A 166 -6.03 -5.14 16.22
C TYR A 166 -5.05 -4.01 15.93
N SER A 167 -3.76 -4.30 16.01
CA SER A 167 -2.72 -3.40 15.52
C SER A 167 -2.20 -3.89 14.17
N TYR A 168 -1.83 -2.94 13.32
CA TYR A 168 -1.34 -3.18 11.97
C TYR A 168 -0.03 -2.43 11.80
N ASN A 169 1.07 -3.17 11.82
CA ASN A 169 2.42 -2.62 11.73
C ASN A 169 3.18 -3.30 10.60
N TYR A 170 4.12 -2.62 9.97
CA TYR A 170 4.90 -3.23 8.91
C TYR A 170 6.36 -2.77 8.90
N ILE A 171 7.18 -3.58 8.26
CA ILE A 171 8.56 -3.27 7.90
C ILE A 171 8.82 -3.73 6.47
N ILE A 172 9.57 -2.94 5.70
CA ILE A 172 10.08 -3.36 4.40
C ILE A 172 11.47 -3.93 4.60
N TYR A 173 11.65 -5.21 4.28
CA TYR A 173 12.92 -5.90 4.41
C TYR A 173 13.13 -6.86 3.23
N ASN A 174 14.27 -6.76 2.55
CA ASN A 174 14.60 -7.55 1.34
C ASN A 174 13.50 -7.52 0.27
N ASN A 175 13.01 -6.33 -0.09
CA ASN A 175 11.95 -6.10 -1.09
C ASN A 175 10.60 -6.78 -0.77
N ILE A 176 10.39 -7.18 0.49
CA ILE A 176 9.14 -7.72 0.99
C ILE A 176 8.59 -6.79 2.06
N LYS A 177 7.33 -6.39 1.93
CA LYS A 177 6.58 -5.68 2.97
C LYS A 177 6.00 -6.71 3.92
N TRP A 178 6.62 -6.85 5.08
CA TRP A 178 6.19 -7.73 6.16
C TRP A 178 5.18 -7.00 7.03
N VAL A 179 3.94 -7.45 7.01
CA VAL A 179 2.84 -6.86 7.76
C VAL A 179 2.54 -7.73 8.97
N PHE A 180 2.59 -7.13 10.14
CA PHE A 180 2.28 -7.78 11.41
C PHE A 180 0.90 -7.36 11.87
N ILE A 181 -0.01 -8.32 12.01
CA ILE A 181 -1.37 -8.14 12.51
C ILE A 181 -1.41 -8.71 13.91
N GLU A 182 -1.44 -7.86 14.92
CA GLU A 182 -1.54 -8.29 16.30
C GLU A 182 -3.01 -8.36 16.73
N ALA A 183 -3.44 -9.53 17.19
CA ALA A 183 -4.76 -9.71 17.76
C ALA A 183 -4.73 -9.56 19.29
N PRO A 184 -5.79 -9.00 19.91
CA PRO A 184 -5.85 -8.84 21.36
C PRO A 184 -5.83 -10.20 22.07
N GLY A 185 -4.99 -10.31 23.12
CA GLY A 185 -4.81 -11.55 23.87
C GLY A 185 -5.90 -11.85 24.89
N ASN A 186 -6.56 -10.82 25.44
CA ASN A 186 -7.55 -10.97 26.50
C ASN A 186 -8.85 -11.61 25.99
N ASP A 187 -9.42 -12.56 26.78
CA ASP A 187 -10.63 -13.29 26.39
C ASP A 187 -11.87 -12.42 26.25
N LYS A 188 -11.97 -11.30 26.94
CA LYS A 188 -13.05 -10.34 26.73
C LYS A 188 -13.10 -9.83 25.29
N TYR A 189 -12.00 -9.89 24.53
CA TYR A 189 -11.90 -9.50 23.12
C TYR A 189 -11.94 -10.69 22.15
N LYS A 190 -12.43 -11.86 22.57
CA LYS A 190 -12.57 -13.06 21.72
C LYS A 190 -13.33 -12.76 20.42
N ARG A 191 -14.40 -11.95 20.49
CA ARG A 191 -15.19 -11.54 19.30
C ARG A 191 -14.32 -10.73 18.31
N THR A 192 -13.51 -9.81 18.81
CA THR A 192 -12.57 -9.01 17.99
C THR A 192 -11.51 -9.92 17.36
N ARG A 193 -10.93 -10.84 18.11
CA ARG A 193 -9.97 -11.85 17.63
C ARG A 193 -10.54 -12.68 16.49
N ASN A 194 -11.74 -13.22 16.65
CA ASN A 194 -12.43 -14.02 15.64
C ASN A 194 -12.75 -13.18 14.39
N LYS A 195 -13.18 -11.93 14.58
CA LYS A 195 -13.43 -11.00 13.47
C LYS A 195 -12.16 -10.75 12.65
N ILE A 196 -11.01 -10.54 13.27
CA ILE A 196 -9.71 -10.36 12.60
C ILE A 196 -9.40 -11.58 11.75
N ILE A 197 -9.48 -12.79 12.33
CA ILE A 197 -9.18 -14.03 11.63
C ILE A 197 -10.12 -14.23 10.44
N SER A 198 -11.41 -13.92 10.59
CA SER A 198 -12.39 -13.98 9.51
C SER A 198 -12.11 -12.94 8.42
N LEU A 199 -11.79 -11.70 8.78
CA LEU A 199 -11.53 -10.61 7.82
C LEU A 199 -10.27 -10.88 6.99
N PHE A 200 -9.18 -11.24 7.65
CA PHE A 200 -7.90 -11.48 6.98
C PHE A 200 -7.86 -12.87 6.32
N GLY A 201 -8.43 -13.90 6.98
CA GLY A 201 -8.61 -15.25 6.43
C GLY A 201 -7.41 -15.74 5.61
N ASN A 202 -7.68 -16.21 4.40
CA ASN A 202 -6.64 -16.73 3.50
C ASN A 202 -5.60 -15.69 3.05
N SER A 203 -5.74 -14.42 3.41
CA SER A 203 -4.71 -13.41 3.14
C SER A 203 -3.54 -13.48 4.13
N ILE A 204 -3.69 -14.20 5.26
CA ILE A 204 -2.62 -14.46 6.23
C ILE A 204 -1.64 -15.47 5.61
N ASP A 205 -0.36 -15.11 5.62
CA ASP A 205 0.70 -15.98 5.10
C ASP A 205 1.30 -16.89 6.17
N LEU A 206 1.30 -16.44 7.45
CA LEU A 206 1.83 -17.17 8.58
C LEU A 206 1.13 -16.74 9.87
N CYS A 207 0.91 -17.66 10.80
CA CYS A 207 0.49 -17.35 12.15
C CYS A 207 1.61 -17.62 13.15
N LEU A 208 1.94 -16.63 13.97
CA LEU A 208 2.88 -16.77 15.08
C LEU A 208 2.11 -16.84 16.39
N PHE A 209 2.24 -17.95 17.11
CA PHE A 209 1.81 -18.06 18.49
C PHE A 209 2.95 -17.63 19.41
N ILE A 210 2.77 -16.54 20.14
CA ILE A 210 3.75 -16.07 21.12
C ILE A 210 3.41 -16.70 22.48
N GLU A 211 4.35 -17.40 23.07
CA GLU A 211 4.19 -18.20 24.29
C GLU A 211 5.30 -17.93 25.32
N ASN A 212 5.04 -18.25 26.57
CA ASN A 212 6.04 -18.16 27.66
C ASN A 212 6.43 -19.53 28.25
N GLY A 213 5.97 -20.61 27.61
CA GLY A 213 6.23 -21.99 28.09
C GLY A 213 5.39 -22.43 29.27
N LEU A 214 4.66 -21.54 29.93
CA LEU A 214 3.89 -21.81 31.14
C LEU A 214 2.36 -21.79 30.92
N SER A 215 1.88 -21.27 29.81
CA SER A 215 0.44 -21.12 29.57
C SER A 215 -0.04 -22.11 28.51
N GLU A 216 -0.84 -23.08 28.93
CA GLU A 216 -1.71 -23.84 28.04
C GLU A 216 -2.97 -23.00 27.78
N TRP A 217 -3.06 -22.45 26.60
CA TRP A 217 -4.29 -21.72 26.24
C TRP A 217 -5.30 -22.71 25.65
N ALA A 218 -6.36 -22.95 26.36
CA ALA A 218 -7.44 -23.83 25.89
C ALA A 218 -8.00 -23.40 24.53
N TRP A 219 -7.99 -22.09 24.24
CA TRP A 219 -8.46 -21.56 22.98
C TRP A 219 -7.47 -21.72 21.80
N LYS A 220 -6.18 -21.99 22.05
CA LYS A 220 -5.16 -22.19 20.99
C LYS A 220 -5.53 -23.33 20.06
N LEU A 221 -6.04 -24.44 20.60
CA LEU A 221 -6.42 -25.60 19.81
C LEU A 221 -7.48 -25.26 18.75
N ASN A 222 -8.47 -24.45 19.10
CA ASN A 222 -9.51 -24.01 18.18
C ASN A 222 -8.91 -23.22 16.99
N TYR A 223 -7.92 -22.36 17.25
CA TYR A 223 -7.24 -21.61 16.18
C TYR A 223 -6.33 -22.49 15.34
N ILE A 224 -5.61 -23.43 15.94
CA ILE A 224 -4.80 -24.41 15.20
C ILE A 224 -5.69 -25.22 14.24
N GLU A 225 -6.87 -25.64 14.69
CA GLU A 225 -7.81 -26.36 13.84
C GLU A 225 -8.29 -25.50 12.65
N TYR A 226 -8.61 -24.22 12.91
CA TYR A 226 -8.94 -23.28 11.83
C TYR A 226 -7.77 -23.09 10.85
N LEU A 227 -6.55 -22.88 11.35
CA LEU A 227 -5.36 -22.69 10.53
C LEU A 227 -5.05 -23.91 9.66
N LYS A 228 -5.25 -25.12 10.20
CA LYS A 228 -5.14 -26.38 9.45
C LYS A 228 -6.18 -26.45 8.32
N LYS A 229 -7.44 -26.12 8.61
CA LYS A 229 -8.53 -26.10 7.61
C LYS A 229 -8.28 -25.09 6.48
N THR A 230 -7.62 -23.99 6.78
CA THR A 230 -7.31 -22.92 5.81
C THR A 230 -5.92 -23.03 5.19
N ASN A 231 -5.16 -24.08 5.50
CA ASN A 231 -3.78 -24.27 5.05
C ASN A 231 -2.85 -23.07 5.36
N ILE A 232 -3.08 -22.38 6.49
CA ILE A 232 -2.21 -21.31 6.95
C ILE A 232 -1.13 -21.93 7.81
N PRO A 233 0.17 -21.78 7.45
CA PRO A 233 1.26 -22.29 8.29
C PRO A 233 1.29 -21.53 9.63
N TYR A 234 1.67 -22.24 10.68
CA TYR A 234 1.80 -21.65 12.01
C TYR A 234 3.02 -22.19 12.75
N ILE A 235 3.59 -21.37 13.61
CA ILE A 235 4.67 -21.75 14.51
C ILE A 235 4.44 -21.11 15.88
N SER A 236 4.97 -21.77 16.92
CA SER A 236 5.02 -21.23 18.27
C SER A 236 6.39 -20.63 18.54
N ILE A 237 6.43 -19.43 19.09
CA ILE A 237 7.64 -18.76 19.55
C ILE A 237 7.54 -18.58 21.06
N ASN A 238 8.42 -19.24 21.79
CA ASN A 238 8.54 -19.05 23.23
C ASN A 238 9.55 -17.94 23.51
N ILE A 239 9.11 -16.86 24.14
CA ILE A 239 9.95 -15.67 24.39
C ILE A 239 10.92 -15.82 25.56
N TYR A 240 10.84 -16.93 26.32
CA TYR A 240 11.68 -17.18 27.50
C TYR A 240 12.64 -18.37 27.36
N SER A 241 12.50 -19.20 26.31
CA SER A 241 13.41 -20.30 26.04
C SER A 241 14.31 -20.03 24.84
N ASN A 242 15.50 -20.61 24.84
CA ASN A 242 16.38 -20.61 23.68
C ASN A 242 15.73 -21.46 22.59
N PHE A 243 15.38 -20.84 21.46
CA PHE A 243 14.83 -21.52 20.31
C PHE A 243 15.95 -22.04 19.42
N GLU A 244 15.97 -23.34 19.16
CA GLU A 244 16.88 -23.93 18.17
C GLU A 244 16.60 -23.40 16.73
N LYS A 245 15.33 -23.06 16.41
CA LYS A 245 14.94 -22.50 15.10
C LYS A 245 14.94 -20.95 15.02
N PHE A 246 14.89 -20.28 16.16
CA PHE A 246 14.97 -18.82 16.26
C PHE A 246 15.94 -18.45 17.40
N PRO A 247 17.24 -18.68 17.19
CA PRO A 247 18.21 -18.45 18.22
C PRO A 247 18.20 -16.98 18.66
N ASN A 248 18.16 -16.76 19.97
CA ASN A 248 18.38 -15.48 20.62
C ASN A 248 17.21 -14.51 20.82
N TYR A 249 15.95 -14.93 20.80
CA TYR A 249 14.89 -14.08 21.32
C TYR A 249 14.56 -14.46 22.78
N ASN A 250 15.10 -13.75 23.75
CA ASN A 250 14.79 -13.92 25.18
C ASN A 250 14.13 -12.68 25.80
N GLY A 251 13.52 -11.81 24.98
CA GLY A 251 12.91 -10.54 25.38
C GLY A 251 13.91 -9.44 25.77
N LYS A 252 15.17 -9.81 26.02
CA LYS A 252 16.25 -8.89 26.44
C LYS A 252 17.29 -8.61 25.36
N LYS A 253 17.16 -9.22 24.17
CA LYS A 253 18.08 -9.02 23.03
C LYS A 253 17.32 -8.51 21.82
N ILE A 254 18.02 -7.71 21.01
CA ILE A 254 17.51 -7.25 19.72
C ILE A 254 17.41 -8.46 18.78
N ILE A 255 16.25 -8.62 18.12
CA ILE A 255 16.03 -9.67 17.15
C ILE A 255 16.92 -9.42 15.94
N ASN A 256 17.72 -10.42 15.56
CA ASN A 256 18.42 -10.37 14.27
C ASN A 256 17.39 -10.50 13.15
N LYS A 257 17.15 -9.39 12.44
CA LYS A 257 16.15 -9.33 11.36
C LYS A 257 16.47 -10.31 10.22
N ASN A 258 17.75 -10.46 9.88
CA ASN A 258 18.15 -11.34 8.79
C ASN A 258 17.81 -12.81 9.10
N ASP A 259 18.17 -13.29 10.27
CA ASP A 259 17.88 -14.67 10.71
C ASP A 259 16.38 -14.89 10.82
N PHE A 260 15.65 -13.93 11.41
CA PHE A 260 14.20 -14.03 11.56
C PHE A 260 13.50 -14.14 10.23
N PHE A 261 13.74 -13.20 9.30
CA PHE A 261 13.04 -13.19 8.01
C PHE A 261 13.47 -14.32 7.08
N THR A 262 14.73 -14.77 7.16
CA THR A 262 15.19 -15.94 6.41
C THR A 262 14.46 -17.22 6.85
N ASN A 263 14.38 -17.43 8.18
CA ASN A 263 13.68 -18.57 8.74
C ASN A 263 12.17 -18.56 8.43
N ILE A 264 11.53 -17.41 8.56
CA ILE A 264 10.10 -17.27 8.20
C ILE A 264 9.88 -17.51 6.72
N LYS A 265 10.70 -16.97 5.84
CA LYS A 265 10.56 -17.12 4.39
C LYS A 265 10.51 -18.60 3.97
N ASN A 266 11.30 -19.45 4.63
CA ASN A 266 11.33 -20.89 4.36
C ASN A 266 10.04 -21.62 4.80
N LEU A 267 9.24 -21.00 5.68
CA LEU A 267 7.97 -21.56 6.16
C LEU A 267 6.76 -21.09 5.34
N LEU A 268 6.94 -20.08 4.48
CA LEU A 268 5.84 -19.54 3.68
C LEU A 268 5.53 -20.46 2.51
N ILE A 269 4.27 -20.84 2.40
CA ILE A 269 3.76 -21.60 1.25
C ILE A 269 3.43 -20.62 0.13
N GLU A 270 3.84 -20.95 -1.10
CA GLU A 270 3.38 -20.20 -2.27
C GLU A 270 1.86 -20.40 -2.45
N LYS A 271 1.14 -19.30 -2.35
CA LYS A 271 -0.32 -19.33 -2.57
C LYS A 271 -0.64 -19.44 -4.04
N ILE A 272 -1.59 -20.29 -4.38
CA ILE A 272 -2.12 -20.42 -5.75
C ILE A 272 -2.71 -19.07 -6.16
N LYS A 273 -2.29 -18.56 -7.32
CA LYS A 273 -2.83 -17.29 -7.88
C LYS A 273 -4.27 -17.52 -8.32
N ILE A 274 -5.22 -17.08 -7.51
CA ILE A 274 -6.64 -17.09 -7.86
C ILE A 274 -6.89 -15.95 -8.86
N LYS A 275 -7.48 -16.26 -10.03
CA LYS A 275 -7.78 -15.26 -11.08
C LYS A 275 -8.90 -14.30 -10.68
N LYS A 276 -9.83 -14.76 -9.84
CA LYS A 276 -10.97 -13.95 -9.40
C LYS A 276 -10.52 -12.80 -8.49
N THR A 277 -10.97 -11.59 -8.79
CA THR A 277 -10.66 -10.42 -7.97
C THR A 277 -11.56 -10.41 -6.74
N GLU A 278 -10.96 -10.34 -5.56
CA GLU A 278 -11.64 -10.25 -4.27
C GLU A 278 -10.96 -9.17 -3.41
N PHE A 279 -11.68 -8.05 -3.19
CA PHE A 279 -11.23 -6.96 -2.32
C PHE A 279 -12.17 -6.85 -1.12
N VAL A 280 -11.66 -7.11 0.07
CA VAL A 280 -12.40 -7.04 1.34
C VAL A 280 -12.26 -5.67 1.94
N ILE A 281 -13.39 -5.00 2.19
CA ILE A 281 -13.45 -3.67 2.75
C ILE A 281 -13.30 -3.76 4.28
N LEU A 282 -12.30 -3.09 4.83
CA LEU A 282 -12.07 -2.97 6.27
C LEU A 282 -12.68 -1.68 6.84
N GLN A 283 -12.54 -0.57 6.10
CA GLN A 283 -13.02 0.75 6.51
C GLN A 283 -13.50 1.53 5.29
N TYR A 284 -14.34 2.53 5.51
CA TYR A 284 -14.75 3.48 4.48
C TYR A 284 -14.81 4.90 5.04
N PHE A 285 -14.57 5.86 4.15
CA PHE A 285 -14.63 7.29 4.43
C PHE A 285 -15.40 7.99 3.32
N LYS A 286 -16.23 8.96 3.68
CA LYS A 286 -16.89 9.86 2.72
C LYS A 286 -16.14 11.17 2.68
N ASN A 287 -15.64 11.52 1.50
CA ASN A 287 -14.98 12.81 1.27
C ASN A 287 -15.80 13.60 0.24
N PRO A 288 -16.29 14.81 0.56
CA PRO A 288 -17.15 15.60 -0.33
C PRO A 288 -16.51 15.92 -1.70
N HIS A 289 -15.18 16.06 -1.75
CA HIS A 289 -14.45 16.45 -2.96
C HIS A 289 -13.98 15.27 -3.81
N VAL A 290 -13.73 14.13 -3.18
CA VAL A 290 -13.10 12.96 -3.85
C VAL A 290 -14.12 11.84 -4.10
N GLY A 291 -15.08 11.66 -3.20
CA GLY A 291 -16.06 10.59 -3.25
C GLY A 291 -15.94 9.64 -2.05
N ILE A 292 -16.18 8.36 -2.29
CA ILE A 292 -16.12 7.32 -1.25
C ILE A 292 -14.78 6.62 -1.34
N ILE A 293 -14.04 6.64 -0.25
CA ILE A 293 -12.77 5.94 -0.11
C ILE A 293 -13.01 4.65 0.67
N LEU A 294 -12.67 3.51 0.05
CA LEU A 294 -12.72 2.19 0.66
C LEU A 294 -11.30 1.73 0.92
N THR A 295 -10.96 1.48 2.17
CA THR A 295 -9.67 0.89 2.56
C THR A 295 -9.87 -0.58 2.90
N GLY A 296 -9.01 -1.43 2.37
CA GLY A 296 -9.18 -2.87 2.54
C GLY A 296 -8.01 -3.71 2.01
N ILE A 297 -8.30 -4.99 1.83
CA ILE A 297 -7.33 -5.98 1.39
C ILE A 297 -7.77 -6.55 0.05
N LEU A 298 -6.96 -6.38 -0.97
CA LEU A 298 -7.06 -7.17 -2.19
C LEU A 298 -6.52 -8.57 -1.88
N LYS A 299 -7.41 -9.55 -1.65
CA LYS A 299 -7.02 -10.93 -1.33
C LYS A 299 -6.48 -11.65 -2.55
N SER A 300 -7.08 -11.41 -3.71
CA SER A 300 -6.74 -12.07 -4.97
C SER A 300 -7.12 -11.23 -6.18
N GLY A 301 -6.61 -11.60 -7.34
CA GLY A 301 -6.94 -10.98 -8.62
C GLY A 301 -6.24 -9.63 -8.83
N THR A 302 -6.90 -8.76 -9.58
CA THR A 302 -6.33 -7.49 -10.04
C THR A 302 -7.38 -6.40 -10.03
N LEU A 303 -7.05 -5.25 -9.46
CA LEU A 303 -7.82 -4.01 -9.59
C LEU A 303 -7.14 -3.07 -10.58
N ILE A 304 -7.95 -2.39 -11.39
CA ILE A 304 -7.51 -1.45 -12.42
C ILE A 304 -8.33 -0.18 -12.28
N GLU A 305 -7.65 0.95 -12.32
CA GLU A 305 -8.25 2.28 -12.29
C GLU A 305 -9.19 2.50 -13.51
N ASN A 306 -10.27 3.23 -13.32
CA ASN A 306 -11.29 3.51 -14.32
C ASN A 306 -12.00 2.25 -14.88
N LYS A 307 -12.07 1.18 -14.09
CA LYS A 307 -12.77 -0.06 -14.42
C LYS A 307 -13.93 -0.28 -13.45
N LYS A 308 -15.00 -0.90 -13.95
CA LYS A 308 -16.20 -1.27 -13.20
C LYS A 308 -16.01 -2.56 -12.44
N TYR A 309 -16.58 -2.62 -11.23
CA TYR A 309 -16.60 -3.77 -10.33
C TYR A 309 -17.94 -3.87 -9.64
N TYR A 310 -18.22 -5.00 -8.99
CA TYR A 310 -19.46 -5.24 -8.26
C TYR A 310 -19.18 -5.27 -6.75
N LEU A 311 -19.77 -4.33 -6.05
CA LEU A 311 -19.71 -4.24 -4.60
C LEU A 311 -20.86 -5.05 -4.00
N HIS A 312 -20.53 -6.18 -3.38
CA HIS A 312 -21.46 -7.04 -2.68
C HIS A 312 -21.61 -6.55 -1.24
N LEU A 313 -22.75 -6.02 -0.93
CA LEU A 313 -23.20 -5.63 0.40
C LEU A 313 -24.05 -6.75 0.99
N LYS A 314 -24.35 -6.65 2.29
CA LYS A 314 -25.12 -7.70 2.99
C LYS A 314 -26.43 -8.10 2.28
N ASN A 315 -27.14 -7.15 1.68
CA ASN A 315 -28.46 -7.34 1.08
C ASN A 315 -28.55 -6.79 -0.36
N ASP A 316 -27.46 -6.39 -0.96
CA ASP A 316 -27.49 -5.71 -2.26
C ASP A 316 -26.17 -5.85 -3.02
N ILE A 317 -26.23 -5.76 -4.34
CA ILE A 317 -25.06 -5.72 -5.23
C ILE A 317 -25.13 -4.42 -6.02
N LYS A 318 -24.06 -3.63 -5.95
CA LYS A 318 -23.96 -2.35 -6.68
C LYS A 318 -22.79 -2.37 -7.63
N GLU A 319 -23.02 -1.94 -8.85
CA GLU A 319 -21.93 -1.62 -9.78
C GLU A 319 -21.24 -0.33 -9.33
N VAL A 320 -19.93 -0.34 -9.28
CA VAL A 320 -19.09 0.79 -8.87
C VAL A 320 -17.94 0.96 -9.86
N ASN A 321 -17.56 2.20 -10.10
CA ASN A 321 -16.38 2.52 -10.88
C ASN A 321 -15.24 2.95 -9.98
N ILE A 322 -14.04 2.35 -10.12
CA ILE A 322 -12.85 2.74 -9.37
C ILE A 322 -12.24 3.98 -10.03
N LYS A 323 -12.29 5.12 -9.35
CA LYS A 323 -11.69 6.39 -9.80
C LYS A 323 -10.19 6.44 -9.60
N SER A 324 -9.71 5.91 -8.49
CA SER A 324 -8.28 5.85 -8.17
C SER A 324 -7.98 4.70 -7.22
N ILE A 325 -6.73 4.24 -7.28
CA ILE A 325 -6.19 3.21 -6.40
C ILE A 325 -4.95 3.77 -5.73
N HIS A 326 -4.80 3.60 -4.42
CA HIS A 326 -3.65 4.06 -3.66
C HIS A 326 -3.06 2.92 -2.81
N MET A 327 -1.75 2.83 -2.80
CA MET A 327 -0.98 1.93 -1.93
C MET A 327 0.06 2.74 -1.18
N ASP A 328 -0.01 2.73 0.16
CA ASP A 328 0.87 3.51 1.04
C ASP A 328 0.89 5.03 0.68
N GLY A 329 -0.28 5.59 0.33
CA GLY A 329 -0.45 6.98 -0.08
C GLY A 329 -0.09 7.30 -1.53
N LYS A 330 0.51 6.36 -2.28
CA LYS A 330 0.93 6.56 -3.67
C LYS A 330 -0.11 6.07 -4.67
N PRO A 331 -0.41 6.81 -5.73
CA PRO A 331 -1.41 6.43 -6.73
C PRO A 331 -0.91 5.29 -7.62
N MET A 332 -1.81 4.35 -7.91
CA MET A 332 -1.57 3.16 -8.74
C MET A 332 -2.63 3.06 -9.82
N ASN A 333 -2.25 2.81 -11.07
CA ASN A 333 -3.21 2.56 -12.15
C ASN A 333 -3.69 1.10 -12.19
N LYS A 334 -2.89 0.19 -11.65
CA LYS A 334 -3.18 -1.24 -11.58
C LYS A 334 -2.48 -1.86 -10.38
N ILE A 335 -3.15 -2.76 -9.68
CA ILE A 335 -2.56 -3.49 -8.56
C ILE A 335 -3.02 -4.94 -8.58
N SER A 336 -2.12 -5.87 -8.28
CA SER A 336 -2.39 -7.30 -8.30
C SER A 336 -1.85 -7.97 -7.03
N GLY A 337 -2.41 -9.13 -6.72
CA GLY A 337 -1.97 -9.96 -5.61
C GLY A 337 -2.54 -9.53 -4.27
N SER A 338 -2.03 -10.14 -3.19
CA SER A 338 -2.52 -9.90 -1.83
C SER A 338 -1.89 -8.62 -1.26
N LYS A 339 -2.64 -7.49 -1.25
CA LYS A 339 -2.14 -6.17 -0.82
C LYS A 339 -3.18 -5.36 -0.08
N THR A 340 -2.71 -4.55 0.87
CA THR A 340 -3.54 -3.55 1.57
C THR A 340 -3.54 -2.26 0.78
N ILE A 341 -4.72 -1.80 0.40
CA ILE A 341 -4.89 -0.64 -0.49
C ILE A 341 -6.10 0.20 -0.09
N SER A 342 -6.12 1.42 -0.62
CA SER A 342 -7.30 2.29 -0.62
C SER A 342 -7.75 2.51 -2.05
N ILE A 343 -9.05 2.43 -2.29
CA ILE A 343 -9.66 2.75 -3.57
C ILE A 343 -10.68 3.86 -3.41
N CYS A 344 -10.75 4.77 -4.38
CA CYS A 344 -11.82 5.74 -4.48
C CYS A 344 -12.85 5.23 -5.48
N ILE A 345 -14.13 5.27 -5.11
CA ILE A 345 -15.24 4.90 -5.98
C ILE A 345 -16.20 6.07 -6.17
N ASP A 346 -17.09 5.97 -7.16
CA ASP A 346 -18.18 6.90 -7.33
C ASP A 346 -19.09 6.94 -6.09
N SER A 347 -19.73 8.09 -5.84
CA SER A 347 -20.72 8.18 -4.78
C SER A 347 -21.92 7.33 -5.15
N ILE A 348 -22.27 6.39 -4.29
CA ILE A 348 -23.49 5.63 -4.41
C ILE A 348 -24.50 6.27 -3.44
N GLU A 349 -25.55 6.87 -3.99
CA GLU A 349 -26.65 7.37 -3.19
C GLU A 349 -27.32 6.20 -2.45
N GLN A 350 -27.70 6.39 -1.17
CA GLN A 350 -28.49 5.47 -0.33
C GLN A 350 -27.73 4.34 0.40
N ILE A 351 -26.41 4.19 0.30
CA ILE A 351 -25.70 3.19 1.11
C ILE A 351 -25.24 3.81 2.44
N LYS A 352 -25.76 3.29 3.56
CA LYS A 352 -25.36 3.74 4.90
C LYS A 352 -24.06 3.09 5.38
N ASN A 353 -23.77 1.87 4.96
CA ASN A 353 -22.58 1.10 5.36
C ASN A 353 -21.92 0.42 4.16
N TYR A 354 -20.63 0.69 3.95
CA TYR A 354 -19.82 0.13 2.86
C TYR A 354 -18.97 -1.07 3.32
N THR A 355 -19.53 -1.90 4.20
CA THR A 355 -18.88 -3.16 4.59
C THR A 355 -19.29 -4.25 3.62
N GLY A 356 -18.32 -4.86 2.93
CA GLY A 356 -18.63 -5.87 1.92
C GLY A 356 -17.38 -6.34 1.20
N ILE A 357 -17.60 -6.99 0.08
CA ILE A 357 -16.56 -7.52 -0.78
C ILE A 357 -16.79 -7.01 -2.21
N LEU A 358 -15.73 -6.61 -2.87
CA LEU A 358 -15.77 -6.13 -4.25
C LEU A 358 -15.19 -7.19 -5.18
N PHE A 359 -15.94 -7.53 -6.23
CA PHE A 359 -15.59 -8.54 -7.23
C PHE A 359 -15.56 -7.96 -8.64
N ASN A 360 -14.87 -8.65 -9.57
CA ASN A 360 -14.84 -8.29 -10.99
C ASN A 360 -16.01 -8.85 -11.80
N GLU A 361 -16.84 -9.72 -11.22
CA GLU A 361 -17.99 -10.37 -11.88
C GLU A 361 -19.22 -10.29 -11.00
N GLN A 362 -20.39 -10.20 -11.63
CA GLN A 362 -21.68 -10.29 -10.94
C GLN A 362 -21.93 -11.78 -10.64
N THR A 363 -21.39 -12.25 -9.51
CA THR A 363 -21.64 -13.63 -9.06
C THR A 363 -22.74 -13.64 -8.01
N ASN A 364 -23.79 -14.41 -8.24
CA ASN A 364 -24.71 -14.74 -7.18
C ASN A 364 -23.96 -15.52 -6.11
N ILE A 365 -23.83 -14.94 -4.94
CA ILE A 365 -23.31 -15.67 -3.77
C ILE A 365 -24.50 -16.47 -3.24
N CYS A 366 -24.48 -17.76 -3.50
CA CYS A 366 -25.36 -18.71 -2.80
C CYS A 366 -24.95 -18.84 -1.34
#